data_078ed394c321c16d17062b062eff49a6
#
_entry.id   078ed394c321c16d17062b062eff49a6
#
_cell.length_a   1.000
_cell.length_b   1.000
_cell.length_c   1.000
_cell.angle_alpha   90.00
_cell.angle_beta   90.00
_cell.angle_gamma   90.00
#
_symmetry.space_group_name_H-M   'P 1'
#
loop_
_entity.id
_entity.type
_entity.pdbx_description
1 polymer ?
#
loop_
_entity_poly.entity_id
_entity_poly.type
_entity_poly.pdbx_seq_one_letter_code
_entity_poly.pdbx_strand_id
1 'polypeptide(L)'
;MNIKYLKLIFVAMLSLLLTNAFSQEKVIDKSKKKKPAWVNATIKDYIIVTGRGKTVDEAKSQVLPEIRKEIMNSVAIYVRSSSEITIENENKNNVINTIEKFKNTSTLQTADIPALKGLSLNKAEDYYWEKFQDKKTKEVTVAYHVKYPFSEAEMQKIIRQFEKQDQEMTDKLNSIVDHIDEIKSIDEIYTDIKELQNLEDYFVDQRKEKAQMGIIRLKDMLKSIELVPIENTLGRLVYAFKIGEKYYASSKKPKYKNSECVTITSKTTKGYEQIIEYEYEDCMEDEQNQITVKYKFGNTRVEKTFYFDITSNMVQAFVRGDIIMKALDKDADNVNTFKLDMTLGSKYDAPFIVDKIVLKWSNLPPVTINNINQEFAGKGTHNLILTVNQQIDLKKTSSKNKPSIDGTIYFKSKATGETKRYNFYGQNVETDW
;
A
#
# COMPACT_ATOMS: atom_id res chain seq x y z
N MET A 1 2.15 83.62 13.02
CA MET A 1 3.29 82.86 13.53
C MET A 1 3.86 82.06 12.36
N ASN A 2 5.11 82.31 11.97
CA ASN A 2 5.69 81.92 10.68
C ASN A 2 5.96 80.40 10.63
N ILE A 3 5.46 79.70 9.66
CA ILE A 3 5.58 78.23 9.47
C ILE A 3 7.03 77.70 9.60
N LYS A 4 8.01 78.54 9.33
CA LYS A 4 9.44 78.27 9.49
C LYS A 4 9.84 78.00 10.96
N TYR A 5 9.27 78.75 11.88
CA TYR A 5 9.56 78.60 13.34
C TYR A 5 8.87 77.37 13.91
N LEU A 6 7.70 76.98 13.38
CA LEU A 6 6.99 75.78 13.78
C LEU A 6 7.75 74.51 13.36
N LYS A 7 8.38 74.52 12.18
CA LYS A 7 9.24 73.39 11.73
C LYS A 7 10.53 73.29 12.55
N LEU A 8 11.13 74.43 12.94
CA LEU A 8 12.34 74.42 13.78
C LEU A 8 12.08 73.89 15.18
N ILE A 9 10.93 74.24 15.78
CA ILE A 9 10.50 73.77 17.07
C ILE A 9 10.18 72.30 17.03
N PHE A 10 9.58 71.79 15.95
CA PHE A 10 9.27 70.37 15.76
C PHE A 10 10.54 69.48 15.58
N VAL A 11 11.55 69.99 14.85
CA VAL A 11 12.85 69.32 14.71
C VAL A 11 13.65 69.34 16.01
N ALA A 12 13.61 70.46 16.78
CA ALA A 12 14.24 70.53 18.11
C ALA A 12 13.55 69.62 19.15
N MET A 13 12.20 69.45 19.07
CA MET A 13 11.46 68.57 19.94
C MET A 13 11.67 67.10 19.59
N LEU A 14 11.85 66.77 18.32
CA LEU A 14 12.15 65.43 17.83
C LEU A 14 13.59 64.99 18.16
N SER A 15 14.55 65.93 18.18
CA SER A 15 15.94 65.67 18.59
C SER A 15 16.09 65.45 20.10
N LEU A 16 15.24 66.08 20.94
CA LEU A 16 15.20 65.84 22.38
C LEU A 16 14.58 64.48 22.76
N LEU A 17 13.72 63.92 21.91
CA LEU A 17 13.12 62.59 22.15
C LEU A 17 14.07 61.40 21.80
N LEU A 18 15.10 61.66 20.97
CA LEU A 18 16.06 60.62 20.55
C LEU A 18 17.22 60.43 21.55
N THR A 19 17.40 61.30 22.54
CA THR A 19 18.53 61.24 23.47
C THR A 19 18.27 60.38 24.73
N ASN A 20 17.06 59.81 24.92
CA ASN A 20 16.73 59.04 26.10
C ASN A 20 16.75 57.49 25.95
N ALA A 21 17.26 57.00 24.83
CA ALA A 21 17.28 55.54 24.58
C ALA A 21 18.58 54.83 25.02
N PHE A 22 19.51 55.48 25.69
CA PHE A 22 20.62 54.79 26.30
C PHE A 22 20.14 54.10 27.59
N SER A 23 19.95 52.78 27.50
CA SER A 23 19.71 51.90 28.64
C SER A 23 20.76 52.17 29.70
N GLN A 24 20.31 52.68 30.87
CA GLN A 24 21.14 52.92 32.02
C GLN A 24 21.34 51.63 32.82
N GLU A 25 21.89 50.60 32.18
CA GLU A 25 22.24 49.37 32.87
C GLU A 25 23.50 49.57 33.73
N LYS A 26 23.47 49.08 34.96
CA LYS A 26 24.62 49.04 35.88
C LYS A 26 25.10 47.61 36.01
N VAL A 27 26.38 47.34 35.81
CA VAL A 27 26.99 46.06 36.16
C VAL A 27 26.95 45.91 37.67
N ILE A 28 26.30 44.87 38.15
CA ILE A 28 26.12 44.56 39.56
C ILE A 28 26.97 43.37 40.04
N ASP A 29 27.38 42.49 39.11
CA ASP A 29 28.21 41.30 39.37
C ASP A 29 28.95 40.86 38.11
N LYS A 30 30.08 40.12 38.23
CA LYS A 30 30.87 39.62 37.11
C LYS A 30 31.81 38.50 37.53
N SER A 31 32.12 37.59 36.60
CA SER A 31 32.94 36.40 36.83
C SER A 31 34.44 36.69 37.03
N LYS A 32 34.96 37.82 36.51
CA LYS A 32 36.38 38.24 36.62
C LYS A 32 36.49 39.71 36.96
N LYS A 33 37.54 40.10 37.69
CA LYS A 33 37.79 41.51 38.08
C LYS A 33 37.84 42.48 36.92
N LYS A 34 38.46 42.06 35.79
CA LYS A 34 38.54 42.87 34.58
C LYS A 34 37.83 42.10 33.43
N LYS A 35 37.12 42.82 32.58
CA LYS A 35 36.54 42.31 31.36
C LYS A 35 37.68 41.90 30.43
N PRO A 36 37.70 40.63 29.95
CA PRO A 36 38.72 40.17 29.02
C PRO A 36 38.68 40.93 27.70
N ALA A 37 39.85 41.20 27.14
CA ALA A 37 39.98 41.98 25.89
C ALA A 37 39.34 41.25 24.67
N TRP A 38 39.15 39.95 24.76
CA TRP A 38 38.51 39.18 23.70
C TRP A 38 36.99 39.36 23.65
N VAL A 39 36.35 39.84 24.69
CA VAL A 39 34.89 40.04 24.69
C VAL A 39 34.54 41.18 23.72
N ASN A 40 33.66 40.85 22.78
CA ASN A 40 33.26 41.68 21.62
C ASN A 40 34.39 41.97 20.60
N ALA A 41 35.49 41.20 20.63
CA ALA A 41 36.56 41.30 19.65
C ALA A 41 36.36 40.25 18.56
N THR A 42 36.85 40.53 17.35
CA THR A 42 37.02 39.51 16.28
C THR A 42 38.45 38.96 16.38
N ILE A 43 38.58 37.66 16.63
CA ILE A 43 39.90 37.01 16.78
C ILE A 43 39.96 35.87 15.76
N LYS A 44 41.08 35.81 15.02
CA LYS A 44 41.31 34.72 14.07
C LYS A 44 41.26 33.37 14.75
N ASP A 45 40.68 32.38 14.13
CA ASP A 45 40.50 31.01 14.63
C ASP A 45 39.61 30.87 15.89
N TYR A 46 38.77 31.87 16.19
CA TYR A 46 37.83 31.82 17.30
C TYR A 46 36.47 32.41 16.94
N ILE A 47 35.46 31.79 17.48
CA ILE A 47 34.09 32.32 17.53
C ILE A 47 33.85 32.90 18.91
N ILE A 48 33.39 34.14 18.97
CA ILE A 48 33.04 34.83 20.19
C ILE A 48 31.54 35.11 20.16
N VAL A 49 30.83 34.46 21.11
CA VAL A 49 29.39 34.60 21.22
C VAL A 49 28.97 35.05 22.61
N THR A 50 27.75 35.56 22.68
CA THR A 50 27.15 36.01 23.95
C THR A 50 25.75 35.44 24.08
N GLY A 51 25.56 34.57 25.08
CA GLY A 51 24.23 34.14 25.53
C GLY A 51 23.64 35.16 26.52
N ARG A 52 22.35 35.38 26.49
CA ARG A 52 21.62 36.27 27.38
C ARG A 52 20.52 35.53 28.14
N GLY A 53 20.29 35.91 29.42
CA GLY A 53 19.24 35.32 30.25
C GLY A 53 19.03 36.10 31.53
N LYS A 54 18.09 35.69 32.35
CA LYS A 54 17.85 36.32 33.71
C LYS A 54 18.81 35.76 34.73
N THR A 55 19.33 34.57 34.54
CA THR A 55 20.31 33.90 35.38
C THR A 55 21.56 33.53 34.59
N VAL A 56 22.65 33.20 35.27
CA VAL A 56 23.90 32.73 34.66
C VAL A 56 23.66 31.42 33.87
N ASP A 57 22.86 30.50 34.42
CA ASP A 57 22.57 29.23 33.80
C ASP A 57 21.69 29.40 32.55
N GLU A 58 20.69 30.26 32.59
CA GLU A 58 19.90 30.61 31.39
C GLU A 58 20.80 31.21 30.29
N ALA A 59 21.63 32.22 30.64
CA ALA A 59 22.52 32.83 29.67
C ALA A 59 23.52 31.83 29.10
N LYS A 60 24.08 30.94 29.95
CA LYS A 60 24.96 29.85 29.52
C LYS A 60 24.28 28.85 28.57
N SER A 61 23.02 28.52 28.84
CA SER A 61 22.25 27.59 27.98
C SER A 61 22.04 28.11 26.55
N GLN A 62 22.02 29.44 26.37
CA GLN A 62 21.86 30.07 25.05
C GLN A 62 23.16 30.09 24.23
N VAL A 63 24.32 29.87 24.84
CA VAL A 63 25.63 30.01 24.17
C VAL A 63 25.84 28.94 23.09
N LEU A 64 25.50 27.70 23.35
CA LEU A 64 25.72 26.62 22.39
C LEU A 64 24.92 26.77 21.09
N PRO A 65 23.63 27.14 21.14
CA PRO A 65 22.87 27.57 19.97
C PRO A 65 23.53 28.72 19.20
N GLU A 66 24.00 29.73 19.87
CA GLU A 66 24.68 30.89 19.23
C GLU A 66 26.01 30.48 18.60
N ILE A 67 26.80 29.58 19.21
CA ILE A 67 28.02 29.03 18.61
C ILE A 67 27.66 28.32 17.29
N ARG A 68 26.63 27.46 17.29
CA ARG A 68 26.18 26.76 16.06
C ARG A 68 25.82 27.73 14.96
N LYS A 69 25.02 28.73 15.30
CA LYS A 69 24.58 29.77 14.37
C LYS A 69 25.77 30.53 13.77
N GLU A 70 26.76 30.90 14.60
CA GLU A 70 27.94 31.64 14.13
C GLU A 70 28.87 30.77 13.29
N ILE A 71 29.01 29.49 13.59
CA ILE A 71 29.71 28.52 12.75
C ILE A 71 29.04 28.47 11.37
N MET A 72 27.72 28.34 11.31
CA MET A 72 26.97 28.29 10.06
C MET A 72 27.09 29.58 9.24
N ASN A 73 27.08 30.73 9.92
CA ASN A 73 27.35 32.04 9.29
C ASN A 73 28.73 32.08 8.65
N SER A 74 29.76 31.68 9.40
CA SER A 74 31.14 31.65 8.92
C SER A 74 31.33 30.72 7.75
N VAL A 75 30.74 29.51 7.79
CA VAL A 75 30.75 28.54 6.69
C VAL A 75 30.08 29.13 5.45
N ALA A 76 28.88 29.72 5.60
CA ALA A 76 28.15 30.33 4.47
C ALA A 76 28.95 31.48 3.80
N ILE A 77 29.54 32.35 4.61
CA ILE A 77 30.40 33.46 4.12
C ILE A 77 31.62 32.90 3.37
N TYR A 78 32.28 31.90 3.95
CA TYR A 78 33.48 31.29 3.35
C TYR A 78 33.16 30.66 1.99
N VAL A 79 32.11 29.84 1.91
CA VAL A 79 31.70 29.16 0.65
C VAL A 79 31.34 30.20 -0.42
N ARG A 80 30.71 31.32 -0.07
CA ARG A 80 30.40 32.40 -1.01
C ARG A 80 31.65 33.11 -1.52
N SER A 81 32.60 33.39 -0.64
CA SER A 81 33.79 34.22 -0.96
C SER A 81 34.93 33.42 -1.58
N SER A 82 34.97 32.10 -1.38
CA SER A 82 36.04 31.26 -1.88
C SER A 82 35.96 31.01 -3.37
N SER A 83 36.96 31.46 -4.14
CA SER A 83 37.16 31.12 -5.55
C SER A 83 37.86 29.77 -5.74
N GLU A 84 38.38 29.16 -4.67
CA GLU A 84 39.17 27.93 -4.71
C GLU A 84 38.32 26.64 -4.64
N ILE A 85 37.02 26.76 -4.40
CA ILE A 85 36.11 25.60 -4.39
C ILE A 85 35.86 25.20 -5.84
N THR A 86 36.48 24.10 -6.24
CA THR A 86 36.40 23.48 -7.57
C THR A 86 35.06 22.76 -7.81
N ILE A 87 33.98 23.29 -7.26
CA ILE A 87 32.63 22.76 -7.50
C ILE A 87 32.08 23.49 -8.74
N GLU A 88 31.48 22.77 -9.66
CA GLU A 88 30.70 23.37 -10.75
C GLU A 88 29.73 24.41 -10.16
N ASN A 89 29.58 25.57 -10.79
CA ASN A 89 28.86 26.73 -10.25
C ASN A 89 27.43 26.39 -9.77
N GLU A 90 26.80 25.42 -10.37
CA GLU A 90 25.47 24.95 -9.98
C GLU A 90 25.48 24.21 -8.63
N ASN A 91 26.43 23.31 -8.43
CA ASN A 91 26.57 22.57 -7.16
C ASN A 91 26.97 23.49 -6.01
N LYS A 92 27.78 24.52 -6.26
CA LYS A 92 28.17 25.50 -5.25
C LYS A 92 26.94 26.30 -4.74
N ASN A 93 26.06 26.73 -5.64
CA ASN A 93 24.83 27.43 -5.28
C ASN A 93 23.87 26.52 -4.48
N ASN A 94 23.79 25.26 -4.85
CA ASN A 94 22.96 24.28 -4.14
C ASN A 94 23.42 24.04 -2.72
N VAL A 95 24.71 23.89 -2.50
CA VAL A 95 25.31 23.75 -1.14
C VAL A 95 25.11 25.04 -0.32
N ILE A 96 25.29 26.23 -0.91
CA ILE A 96 25.02 27.51 -0.24
C ILE A 96 23.55 27.59 0.20
N ASN A 97 22.62 27.27 -0.68
CA ASN A 97 21.18 27.31 -0.39
C ASN A 97 20.82 26.36 0.77
N THR A 98 21.41 25.17 0.77
CA THR A 98 21.23 24.19 1.85
C THR A 98 21.79 24.71 3.18
N ILE A 99 23.01 25.28 3.18
CA ILE A 99 23.62 25.88 4.38
C ILE A 99 22.75 27.05 4.92
N GLU A 100 22.22 27.88 4.05
CA GLU A 100 21.35 29.00 4.47
C GLU A 100 20.03 28.55 5.05
N LYS A 101 19.43 27.49 4.50
CA LYS A 101 18.25 26.88 5.09
C LYS A 101 18.53 26.42 6.52
N PHE A 102 19.61 25.67 6.74
CA PHE A 102 19.98 25.21 8.07
C PHE A 102 20.30 26.35 9.04
N LYS A 103 20.88 27.44 8.55
CA LYS A 103 21.08 28.67 9.34
C LYS A 103 19.77 29.30 9.84
N ASN A 104 18.74 29.32 8.98
CA ASN A 104 17.46 29.96 9.25
C ASN A 104 16.45 29.06 9.97
N THR A 105 16.72 27.75 10.04
CA THR A 105 15.85 26.79 10.70
C THR A 105 16.18 26.70 12.19
N SER A 106 15.17 26.52 13.02
CA SER A 106 15.31 26.44 14.47
C SER A 106 16.34 25.39 14.91
N THR A 107 16.97 25.65 16.03
CA THR A 107 18.08 24.91 16.68
C THR A 107 18.03 23.38 16.66
N LEU A 108 16.87 22.75 16.47
CA LEU A 108 16.72 21.29 16.44
C LEU A 108 17.25 20.65 15.16
N GLN A 109 16.99 21.25 13.98
CA GLN A 109 17.45 20.69 12.70
C GLN A 109 18.94 20.88 12.44
N THR A 110 19.54 21.99 12.92
CA THR A 110 20.99 22.19 12.86
C THR A 110 21.76 21.21 13.76
N ALA A 111 21.11 20.67 14.81
CA ALA A 111 21.73 19.65 15.67
C ALA A 111 21.90 18.29 14.96
N ASP A 112 21.17 18.05 13.88
CA ASP A 112 21.27 16.79 13.12
C ASP A 112 22.42 16.74 12.10
N ILE A 113 23.09 17.86 11.86
CA ILE A 113 24.30 17.91 11.02
C ILE A 113 25.44 17.21 11.76
N PRO A 114 26.05 16.15 11.22
CA PRO A 114 27.07 15.36 11.91
C PRO A 114 28.23 16.21 12.44
N ALA A 115 28.64 17.22 11.69
CA ALA A 115 29.71 18.15 12.07
C ALA A 115 29.36 19.00 13.28
N LEU A 116 28.10 19.30 13.53
CA LEU A 116 27.64 20.13 14.63
C LEU A 116 27.22 19.31 15.87
N LYS A 117 27.04 17.98 15.73
CA LYS A 117 26.71 17.09 16.85
C LYS A 117 27.82 17.02 17.91
N GLY A 118 29.07 17.20 17.51
CA GLY A 118 30.24 17.15 18.41
C GLY A 118 30.58 18.46 19.11
N LEU A 119 29.77 19.50 18.92
CA LEU A 119 29.98 20.78 19.60
C LEU A 119 29.59 20.71 21.08
N SER A 120 30.49 21.16 21.96
CA SER A 120 30.29 21.16 23.39
C SER A 120 30.96 22.38 24.01
N LEU A 121 30.33 22.98 25.01
CA LEU A 121 30.94 24.09 25.78
C LEU A 121 32.22 23.70 26.51
N ASN A 122 32.47 22.41 26.71
CA ASN A 122 33.73 21.91 27.26
C ASN A 122 34.96 22.19 26.40
N LYS A 123 34.77 22.51 25.12
CA LYS A 123 35.84 22.91 24.20
C LYS A 123 36.10 24.41 24.23
N ALA A 124 35.31 25.19 24.96
CA ALA A 124 35.54 26.64 25.10
C ALA A 124 36.87 26.90 25.76
N GLU A 125 37.70 27.79 25.19
CA GLU A 125 39.00 28.16 25.71
C GLU A 125 38.85 29.09 26.94
N ASP A 126 37.87 30.02 26.91
CA ASP A 126 37.61 30.96 28.00
C ASP A 126 36.13 31.37 28.02
N TYR A 127 35.68 31.80 29.17
CA TYR A 127 34.37 32.38 29.40
C TYR A 127 34.40 33.56 30.34
N TYR A 128 33.42 34.45 30.16
CA TYR A 128 33.25 35.64 31.03
C TYR A 128 31.77 35.98 31.09
N TRP A 129 31.24 36.32 32.27
CA TRP A 129 29.88 36.80 32.42
C TRP A 129 29.78 38.05 33.22
N GLU A 130 28.76 38.90 32.90
CA GLU A 130 28.38 40.13 33.58
C GLU A 130 26.88 40.10 33.88
N LYS A 131 26.50 40.54 35.08
CA LYS A 131 25.11 40.82 35.47
C LYS A 131 24.86 42.30 35.38
N PHE A 132 23.83 42.65 34.66
CA PHE A 132 23.35 44.02 34.49
C PHE A 132 22.03 44.19 35.23
N GLN A 133 21.83 45.35 35.89
CA GLN A 133 20.55 45.74 36.41
C GLN A 133 20.10 47.05 35.79
N ASP A 134 18.89 47.06 35.21
CA ASP A 134 18.27 48.28 34.74
C ASP A 134 17.95 49.18 35.95
N LYS A 135 18.36 50.43 35.85
CA LYS A 135 18.21 51.38 36.97
C LYS A 135 16.75 51.73 37.25
N LYS A 136 15.87 51.66 36.25
CA LYS A 136 14.44 52.03 36.33
C LYS A 136 13.59 50.84 36.72
N THR A 137 13.68 49.74 35.94
CA THR A 137 12.82 48.56 36.12
C THR A 137 13.34 47.59 37.19
N LYS A 138 14.63 47.75 37.59
CA LYS A 138 15.34 46.82 38.45
C LYS A 138 15.47 45.40 37.89
N GLU A 139 15.10 45.16 36.65
CA GLU A 139 15.29 43.87 36.01
C GLU A 139 16.77 43.53 35.89
N VAL A 140 17.07 42.24 36.09
CA VAL A 140 18.44 41.71 36.01
C VAL A 140 18.57 40.95 34.71
N THR A 141 19.63 41.26 33.95
CA THR A 141 20.03 40.53 32.73
C THR A 141 21.45 40.05 32.86
N VAL A 142 21.74 38.83 32.46
CA VAL A 142 23.07 38.27 32.44
C VAL A 142 23.51 38.13 30.97
N ALA A 143 24.76 38.58 30.68
CA ALA A 143 25.46 38.32 29.47
C ALA A 143 26.59 37.32 29.74
N TYR A 144 26.54 36.15 29.10
CA TYR A 144 27.54 35.09 29.21
C TYR A 144 28.34 34.98 27.90
N HIS A 145 29.58 35.42 27.91
CA HIS A 145 30.47 35.46 26.77
C HIS A 145 31.34 34.20 26.74
N VAL A 146 31.55 33.65 25.56
CA VAL A 146 32.40 32.47 25.37
C VAL A 146 33.36 32.73 24.21
N LYS A 147 34.64 32.35 24.41
CA LYS A 147 35.68 32.28 23.40
C LYS A 147 35.81 30.82 22.98
N TYR A 148 35.34 30.48 21.78
CA TYR A 148 35.27 29.12 21.29
C TYR A 148 36.26 28.93 20.14
N PRO A 149 37.19 27.95 20.18
CA PRO A 149 38.15 27.69 19.11
C PRO A 149 37.42 27.18 17.88
N PHE A 150 37.65 27.80 16.73
CA PHE A 150 37.10 27.41 15.42
C PHE A 150 38.06 27.81 14.32
N SER A 151 38.94 26.87 13.99
CA SER A 151 39.98 27.06 12.99
C SER A 151 39.41 26.91 11.56
N GLU A 152 40.18 27.43 10.57
CA GLU A 152 39.87 27.25 9.15
C GLU A 152 39.83 25.74 8.79
N ALA A 153 40.69 24.90 9.38
CA ALA A 153 40.68 23.45 9.17
C ALA A 153 39.35 22.81 9.65
N GLU A 154 38.80 23.27 10.76
CA GLU A 154 37.50 22.82 11.25
C GLU A 154 36.37 23.29 10.33
N MET A 155 36.42 24.52 9.83
CA MET A 155 35.49 25.07 8.85
C MET A 155 35.49 24.22 7.57
N GLN A 156 36.68 23.93 7.00
CA GLN A 156 36.82 23.10 5.81
C GLN A 156 36.30 21.67 6.01
N LYS A 157 36.45 21.11 7.22
CA LYS A 157 35.90 19.81 7.55
C LYS A 157 34.35 19.84 7.52
N ILE A 158 33.76 20.90 8.04
CA ILE A 158 32.29 21.09 8.01
C ILE A 158 31.78 21.24 6.59
N ILE A 159 32.46 22.04 5.75
CA ILE A 159 32.11 22.22 4.35
C ILE A 159 32.11 20.89 3.62
N ARG A 160 33.17 20.10 3.72
CA ARG A 160 33.24 18.78 3.08
C ARG A 160 32.14 17.82 3.55
N GLN A 161 31.71 17.93 4.80
CA GLN A 161 30.59 17.10 5.29
C GLN A 161 29.24 17.55 4.68
N PHE A 162 29.03 18.85 4.52
CA PHE A 162 27.86 19.38 3.81
C PHE A 162 27.83 18.96 2.35
N GLU A 163 28.94 19.10 1.65
CA GLU A 163 29.06 18.67 0.25
C GLU A 163 28.75 17.19 0.08
N LYS A 164 29.34 16.36 0.94
CA LYS A 164 29.09 14.92 0.91
C LYS A 164 27.64 14.59 1.19
N GLN A 165 27.05 15.21 2.20
CA GLN A 165 25.64 14.99 2.54
C GLN A 165 24.70 15.48 1.43
N ASP A 166 24.96 16.65 0.84
CA ASP A 166 24.18 17.20 -0.26
C ASP A 166 24.24 16.31 -1.50
N GLN A 167 25.43 15.76 -1.80
CA GLN A 167 25.62 14.80 -2.88
C GLN A 167 24.85 13.49 -2.62
N GLU A 168 24.94 12.93 -1.41
CA GLU A 168 24.21 11.71 -1.03
C GLU A 168 22.68 11.90 -1.17
N MET A 169 22.15 13.07 -0.77
CA MET A 169 20.73 13.39 -0.93
C MET A 169 20.35 13.59 -2.39
N THR A 170 21.23 14.20 -3.19
CA THR A 170 21.02 14.38 -4.64
C THR A 170 21.02 13.05 -5.38
N ASP A 171 21.97 12.18 -5.07
CA ASP A 171 22.06 10.84 -5.67
C ASP A 171 20.83 10.01 -5.32
N LYS A 172 20.36 10.11 -4.06
CA LYS A 172 19.13 9.44 -3.62
C LYS A 172 17.91 9.96 -4.36
N LEU A 173 17.77 11.28 -4.53
CA LEU A 173 16.70 11.87 -5.32
C LEU A 173 16.67 11.35 -6.76
N ASN A 174 17.84 11.38 -7.41
CA ASN A 174 17.99 10.93 -8.79
C ASN A 174 17.68 9.43 -8.91
N SER A 175 18.23 8.60 -8.02
CA SER A 175 17.97 7.16 -7.99
C SER A 175 16.48 6.85 -7.91
N ILE A 176 15.72 7.52 -7.04
CA ILE A 176 14.28 7.28 -6.92
C ILE A 176 13.55 7.75 -8.17
N VAL A 177 13.80 9.00 -8.64
CA VAL A 177 13.05 9.57 -9.75
C VAL A 177 13.30 8.82 -11.07
N ASP A 178 14.55 8.41 -11.31
CA ASP A 178 14.94 7.71 -12.53
C ASP A 178 14.44 6.25 -12.54
N HIS A 179 14.18 5.67 -11.35
CA HIS A 179 13.68 4.31 -11.18
C HIS A 179 12.14 4.18 -11.19
N ILE A 180 11.38 5.28 -11.18
CA ILE A 180 9.90 5.26 -11.08
C ILE A 180 9.25 4.33 -12.12
N ASP A 181 9.78 4.29 -13.35
CA ASP A 181 9.23 3.45 -14.43
C ASP A 181 9.57 1.96 -14.29
N GLU A 182 10.50 1.61 -13.41
CA GLU A 182 10.98 0.24 -13.18
C GLU A 182 10.37 -0.40 -11.93
N ILE A 183 9.64 0.37 -11.13
CA ILE A 183 8.98 -0.11 -9.91
C ILE A 183 8.08 -1.31 -10.21
N LYS A 184 8.17 -2.36 -9.39
CA LYS A 184 7.40 -3.61 -9.52
C LYS A 184 6.49 -3.89 -8.33
N SER A 185 6.56 -3.07 -7.29
CA SER A 185 5.83 -3.26 -6.03
C SER A 185 5.09 -1.99 -5.62
N ILE A 186 3.84 -2.14 -5.20
CA ILE A 186 3.05 -1.04 -4.61
C ILE A 186 3.68 -0.58 -3.29
N ASP A 187 4.31 -1.50 -2.56
CA ASP A 187 4.97 -1.19 -1.29
C ASP A 187 6.19 -0.27 -1.52
N GLU A 188 6.91 -0.45 -2.64
CA GLU A 188 8.01 0.39 -3.07
C GLU A 188 7.53 1.80 -3.41
N ILE A 189 6.43 1.95 -4.18
CA ILE A 189 5.81 3.26 -4.47
C ILE A 189 5.57 4.04 -3.17
N TYR A 190 5.12 3.35 -2.13
CA TYR A 190 4.83 3.96 -0.84
C TYR A 190 6.09 4.42 -0.10
N THR A 191 7.14 3.61 -0.17
CA THR A 191 8.44 3.91 0.42
C THR A 191 9.07 5.11 -0.27
N ASP A 192 9.02 5.14 -1.60
CA ASP A 192 9.59 6.21 -2.41
C ASP A 192 8.87 7.55 -2.22
N ILE A 193 7.54 7.54 -2.09
CA ILE A 193 6.79 8.76 -1.74
C ILE A 193 7.29 9.33 -0.42
N LYS A 194 7.48 8.49 0.60
CA LYS A 194 7.96 8.94 1.92
C LYS A 194 9.39 9.49 1.85
N GLU A 195 10.25 8.81 1.10
CA GLU A 195 11.63 9.26 0.92
C GLU A 195 11.70 10.57 0.13
N LEU A 196 10.92 10.71 -0.94
CA LEU A 196 10.85 11.96 -1.70
C LEU A 196 10.27 13.11 -0.86
N GLN A 197 9.34 12.86 0.08
CA GLN A 197 8.87 13.87 1.02
C GLN A 197 10.01 14.37 1.94
N ASN A 198 10.85 13.46 2.44
CA ASN A 198 12.02 13.83 3.23
C ASN A 198 13.01 14.67 2.40
N LEU A 199 13.19 14.33 1.13
CA LEU A 199 14.07 15.05 0.19
C LEU A 199 13.46 16.42 -0.21
N GLU A 200 12.14 16.51 -0.41
CA GLU A 200 11.42 17.77 -0.60
C GLU A 200 11.65 18.74 0.58
N ASP A 201 11.61 18.19 1.81
CA ASP A 201 11.88 18.96 3.02
C ASP A 201 13.36 19.34 3.14
N TYR A 202 14.27 18.54 2.59
CA TYR A 202 15.71 18.81 2.63
C TYR A 202 16.11 19.91 1.64
N PHE A 203 15.64 19.90 0.39
CA PHE A 203 16.04 20.84 -0.66
C PHE A 203 15.26 22.17 -0.62
N VAL A 204 15.89 23.25 -1.10
CA VAL A 204 15.29 24.59 -1.26
C VAL A 204 15.46 25.17 -2.67
N ASP A 205 16.06 24.42 -3.56
CA ASP A 205 16.32 24.74 -4.96
C ASP A 205 15.46 23.90 -5.90
N GLN A 206 15.78 23.85 -7.19
CA GLN A 206 15.05 23.09 -8.21
C GLN A 206 14.91 21.59 -7.88
N ARG A 207 15.79 21.03 -7.06
CA ARG A 207 15.68 19.64 -6.61
C ARG A 207 14.43 19.40 -5.75
N LYS A 208 13.96 20.43 -5.03
CA LYS A 208 12.67 20.38 -4.33
C LYS A 208 11.53 20.16 -5.30
N GLU A 209 11.49 20.90 -6.42
CA GLU A 209 10.48 20.75 -7.46
C GLU A 209 10.56 19.36 -8.11
N LYS A 210 11.80 18.86 -8.37
CA LYS A 210 12.00 17.49 -8.88
C LYS A 210 11.43 16.43 -7.93
N ALA A 211 11.64 16.59 -6.61
CA ALA A 211 11.06 15.69 -5.61
C ALA A 211 9.53 15.75 -5.60
N GLN A 212 8.93 16.96 -5.66
CA GLN A 212 7.49 17.16 -5.74
C GLN A 212 6.88 16.50 -6.98
N MET A 213 7.50 16.67 -8.14
CA MET A 213 7.06 16.01 -9.38
C MET A 213 7.10 14.48 -9.26
N GLY A 214 8.15 13.92 -8.65
CA GLY A 214 8.25 12.50 -8.35
C GLY A 214 7.10 12.03 -7.44
N ILE A 215 6.82 12.77 -6.37
CA ILE A 215 5.71 12.47 -5.43
C ILE A 215 4.35 12.49 -6.16
N ILE A 216 4.11 13.49 -7.02
CA ILE A 216 2.87 13.59 -7.79
C ILE A 216 2.72 12.38 -8.69
N ARG A 217 3.77 12.02 -9.45
CA ARG A 217 3.78 10.88 -10.36
C ARG A 217 3.48 9.57 -9.63
N LEU A 218 4.16 9.30 -8.51
CA LEU A 218 3.93 8.11 -7.69
C LEU A 218 2.52 8.06 -7.08
N LYS A 219 1.98 9.20 -6.63
CA LYS A 219 0.59 9.30 -6.14
C LYS A 219 -0.43 9.04 -7.25
N ASP A 220 -0.16 9.47 -8.46
CA ASP A 220 -1.04 9.21 -9.61
C ASP A 220 -0.99 7.73 -10.01
N MET A 221 0.17 7.08 -9.92
CA MET A 221 0.26 5.61 -10.04
C MET A 221 -0.61 4.91 -9.00
N LEU A 222 -0.58 5.34 -7.72
CA LEU A 222 -1.44 4.75 -6.68
C LEU A 222 -2.94 4.95 -6.95
N LYS A 223 -3.35 6.07 -7.55
CA LYS A 223 -4.76 6.33 -7.90
C LYS A 223 -5.24 5.47 -9.06
N SER A 224 -4.34 5.10 -9.96
CA SER A 224 -4.64 4.29 -11.15
C SER A 224 -4.50 2.78 -10.92
N ILE A 225 -4.34 2.34 -9.67
CA ILE A 225 -4.32 0.91 -9.35
C ILE A 225 -5.69 0.29 -9.63
N GLU A 226 -5.68 -0.77 -10.40
CA GLU A 226 -6.84 -1.62 -10.65
C GLU A 226 -6.58 -3.04 -10.18
N LEU A 227 -7.65 -3.74 -9.73
CA LEU A 227 -7.63 -5.17 -9.52
C LEU A 227 -8.18 -5.85 -10.76
N VAL A 228 -7.39 -6.70 -11.39
CA VAL A 228 -7.79 -7.42 -12.62
C VAL A 228 -7.75 -8.92 -12.38
N PRO A 229 -8.75 -9.68 -12.89
CA PRO A 229 -8.70 -11.13 -12.82
C PRO A 229 -7.65 -11.67 -13.80
N ILE A 230 -6.87 -12.65 -13.32
CA ILE A 230 -6.00 -13.48 -14.15
C ILE A 230 -6.71 -14.79 -14.42
N GLU A 231 -7.34 -15.37 -13.39
CA GLU A 231 -8.17 -16.58 -13.47
C GLU A 231 -9.38 -16.37 -12.55
N ASN A 232 -10.56 -16.69 -13.05
CA ASN A 232 -11.80 -16.66 -12.28
C ASN A 232 -12.62 -17.91 -12.60
N THR A 233 -12.22 -19.02 -12.01
CA THR A 233 -12.88 -20.32 -12.16
C THR A 233 -13.60 -20.69 -10.86
N LEU A 234 -14.55 -21.62 -10.92
CA LEU A 234 -15.25 -22.09 -9.73
C LEU A 234 -14.26 -22.66 -8.70
N GLY A 235 -14.35 -22.17 -7.47
CA GLY A 235 -13.47 -22.54 -6.37
C GLY A 235 -12.11 -21.85 -6.37
N ARG A 236 -11.76 -21.07 -7.44
CA ARG A 236 -10.45 -20.43 -7.55
C ARG A 236 -10.53 -19.06 -8.22
N LEU A 237 -10.04 -18.04 -7.54
CA LEU A 237 -9.87 -16.68 -8.07
C LEU A 237 -8.40 -16.28 -7.97
N VAL A 238 -7.79 -15.97 -9.12
CA VAL A 238 -6.46 -15.35 -9.20
C VAL A 238 -6.62 -13.94 -9.75
N TYR A 239 -6.11 -12.96 -9.03
CA TYR A 239 -6.14 -11.56 -9.45
C TYR A 239 -4.81 -10.89 -9.21
N ALA A 240 -4.59 -9.76 -9.85
CA ALA A 240 -3.38 -8.96 -9.69
C ALA A 240 -3.71 -7.47 -9.61
N PHE A 241 -2.75 -6.70 -9.08
CA PHE A 241 -2.75 -5.26 -9.22
C PHE A 241 -2.20 -4.87 -10.58
N LYS A 242 -2.89 -4.00 -11.29
CA LYS A 242 -2.49 -3.47 -12.59
C LYS A 242 -2.43 -1.94 -12.52
N ILE A 243 -1.36 -1.35 -13.07
CA ILE A 243 -1.23 0.09 -13.30
C ILE A 243 -0.80 0.25 -14.76
N GLY A 244 -1.63 0.88 -15.58
CA GLY A 244 -1.43 0.87 -17.03
C GLY A 244 -1.38 -0.55 -17.57
N GLU A 245 -0.29 -0.95 -18.23
CA GLU A 245 -0.14 -2.30 -18.78
C GLU A 245 0.73 -3.23 -17.90
N LYS A 246 1.21 -2.78 -16.74
CA LYS A 246 2.12 -3.55 -15.89
C LYS A 246 1.42 -4.11 -14.66
N TYR A 247 1.88 -5.29 -14.22
CA TYR A 247 1.44 -5.93 -12.98
C TYR A 247 2.39 -5.60 -11.83
N TYR A 248 1.83 -5.43 -10.62
CA TYR A 248 2.55 -5.04 -9.42
C TYR A 248 2.33 -6.01 -8.28
N ALA A 249 3.38 -6.31 -7.53
CA ALA A 249 3.29 -7.04 -6.28
C ALA A 249 2.85 -6.13 -5.13
N SER A 250 2.28 -6.71 -4.06
CA SER A 250 2.06 -6.03 -2.79
C SER A 250 2.05 -7.01 -1.63
N SER A 251 2.63 -6.62 -0.51
CA SER A 251 2.57 -7.34 0.76
C SER A 251 1.32 -7.03 1.58
N LYS A 252 0.51 -6.06 1.12
CA LYS A 252 -0.69 -5.60 1.81
C LYS A 252 -1.76 -6.69 1.84
N LYS A 253 -2.34 -6.93 3.01
CA LYS A 253 -3.44 -7.89 3.17
C LYS A 253 -4.78 -7.25 2.81
N PRO A 254 -5.61 -7.90 1.97
CA PRO A 254 -6.93 -7.40 1.62
C PRO A 254 -7.97 -7.67 2.71
N LYS A 255 -9.08 -6.91 2.64
CA LYS A 255 -10.35 -7.28 3.26
C LYS A 255 -11.25 -7.86 2.19
N TYR A 256 -12.00 -8.90 2.56
CA TYR A 256 -12.96 -9.55 1.68
C TYR A 256 -14.38 -9.29 2.16
N LYS A 257 -15.29 -9.16 1.19
CA LYS A 257 -16.73 -9.26 1.38
C LYS A 257 -17.25 -10.20 0.30
N ASN A 258 -17.72 -11.35 0.70
CA ASN A 258 -18.23 -12.40 -0.19
C ASN A 258 -19.70 -12.69 0.07
N SER A 259 -20.37 -13.35 -0.86
CA SER A 259 -21.71 -13.93 -0.65
C SER A 259 -21.70 -14.85 0.55
N GLU A 260 -22.82 -14.94 1.27
CA GLU A 260 -22.93 -15.77 2.50
C GLU A 260 -22.61 -17.25 2.25
N CYS A 261 -22.93 -17.74 1.05
CA CYS A 261 -22.66 -19.10 0.62
C CYS A 261 -21.18 -19.40 0.31
N VAL A 262 -20.29 -18.37 0.31
CA VAL A 262 -18.87 -18.53 -0.05
C VAL A 262 -18.00 -18.60 1.18
N THR A 263 -17.25 -19.68 1.32
CA THR A 263 -16.23 -19.84 2.35
C THR A 263 -14.81 -19.81 1.73
N ILE A 264 -14.02 -18.78 2.06
CA ILE A 264 -12.63 -18.69 1.59
C ILE A 264 -11.76 -19.64 2.42
N THR A 265 -11.17 -20.65 1.77
CA THR A 265 -10.37 -21.72 2.40
C THR A 265 -8.88 -21.45 2.37
N SER A 266 -8.38 -20.79 1.33
CA SER A 266 -6.95 -20.50 1.16
C SER A 266 -6.72 -19.10 0.60
N LYS A 267 -5.60 -18.48 1.00
CA LYS A 267 -5.12 -17.16 0.53
C LYS A 267 -3.62 -17.20 0.40
N THR A 268 -3.12 -17.17 -0.83
CA THR A 268 -1.69 -17.24 -1.11
C THR A 268 -1.27 -16.12 -2.08
N THR A 269 0.02 -15.79 -2.08
CA THR A 269 0.58 -14.80 -3.00
C THR A 269 1.78 -15.41 -3.72
N LYS A 270 1.82 -15.30 -5.05
CA LYS A 270 2.92 -15.76 -5.88
C LYS A 270 3.35 -14.66 -6.85
N GLY A 271 4.45 -13.99 -6.53
CA GLY A 271 4.89 -12.81 -7.28
C GLY A 271 3.85 -11.68 -7.19
N TYR A 272 3.29 -11.27 -8.31
CA TYR A 272 2.19 -10.28 -8.36
C TYR A 272 0.80 -10.90 -8.25
N GLU A 273 0.68 -12.24 -8.34
CA GLU A 273 -0.61 -12.95 -8.29
C GLU A 273 -1.09 -13.10 -6.85
N GLN A 274 -2.35 -12.74 -6.64
CA GLN A 274 -3.09 -12.99 -5.41
C GLN A 274 -4.06 -14.12 -5.66
N ILE A 275 -3.94 -15.23 -4.94
CA ILE A 275 -4.68 -16.47 -5.16
C ILE A 275 -5.64 -16.69 -3.99
N ILE A 276 -6.91 -16.87 -4.30
CA ILE A 276 -7.97 -17.25 -3.37
C ILE A 276 -8.56 -18.58 -3.81
N GLU A 277 -8.61 -19.53 -2.90
CA GLU A 277 -9.40 -20.76 -3.04
C GLU A 277 -10.61 -20.68 -2.11
N TYR A 278 -11.76 -21.12 -2.59
CA TYR A 278 -13.02 -20.98 -1.87
C TYR A 278 -13.99 -22.13 -2.17
N GLU A 279 -14.83 -22.44 -1.20
CA GLU A 279 -15.98 -23.34 -1.33
C GLU A 279 -17.22 -22.53 -1.69
N TYR A 280 -18.11 -23.12 -2.51
CA TYR A 280 -19.32 -22.50 -3.04
C TYR A 280 -20.52 -23.45 -3.08
N GLU A 281 -20.44 -24.59 -2.37
CA GLU A 281 -21.44 -25.67 -2.43
C GLU A 281 -22.84 -25.22 -1.97
N ASP A 282 -22.89 -24.25 -1.05
CA ASP A 282 -24.12 -23.68 -0.52
C ASP A 282 -24.71 -22.55 -1.39
N CYS A 283 -24.06 -22.21 -2.52
CA CYS A 283 -24.52 -21.13 -3.40
C CYS A 283 -25.71 -21.56 -4.28
N MET A 284 -26.64 -20.65 -4.52
CA MET A 284 -27.80 -20.83 -5.38
C MET A 284 -27.50 -20.45 -6.83
N GLU A 285 -28.20 -21.10 -7.80
CA GLU A 285 -28.01 -20.91 -9.24
C GLU A 285 -28.40 -19.51 -9.73
N ASP A 286 -29.42 -18.92 -9.12
CA ASP A 286 -30.02 -17.66 -9.58
C ASP A 286 -29.44 -16.41 -8.90
N GLU A 287 -28.48 -16.58 -7.99
CA GLU A 287 -27.86 -15.47 -7.27
C GLU A 287 -26.57 -14.99 -7.96
N GLN A 288 -26.34 -13.69 -7.87
CA GLN A 288 -25.07 -13.10 -8.28
C GLN A 288 -24.01 -13.39 -7.20
N ASN A 289 -23.47 -14.62 -7.24
CA ASN A 289 -22.42 -15.03 -6.35
C ASN A 289 -21.16 -14.21 -6.61
N GLN A 290 -20.54 -13.69 -5.52
CA GLN A 290 -19.45 -12.74 -5.67
C GLN A 290 -18.43 -12.81 -4.54
N ILE A 291 -17.21 -12.41 -4.86
CA ILE A 291 -16.13 -12.10 -3.92
C ILE A 291 -15.67 -10.67 -4.19
N THR A 292 -15.88 -9.77 -3.24
CA THR A 292 -15.39 -8.39 -3.30
C THR A 292 -14.08 -8.29 -2.53
N VAL A 293 -13.04 -7.83 -3.21
CA VAL A 293 -11.69 -7.63 -2.66
C VAL A 293 -11.45 -6.15 -2.45
N LYS A 294 -11.01 -5.77 -1.25
CA LYS A 294 -10.78 -4.38 -0.85
C LYS A 294 -9.37 -4.19 -0.29
N TYR A 295 -8.67 -3.21 -0.82
CA TYR A 295 -7.38 -2.75 -0.32
C TYR A 295 -7.42 -1.29 0.10
N LYS A 296 -6.54 -0.93 1.04
CA LYS A 296 -6.32 0.45 1.42
C LYS A 296 -4.82 0.75 1.41
N PHE A 297 -4.42 1.63 0.50
CA PHE A 297 -3.07 2.14 0.35
C PHE A 297 -3.03 3.62 0.80
N GLY A 298 -2.75 3.85 2.09
CA GLY A 298 -2.87 5.18 2.70
C GLY A 298 -4.29 5.73 2.58
N ASN A 299 -4.48 6.77 1.76
CA ASN A 299 -5.79 7.37 1.48
C ASN A 299 -6.46 6.76 0.25
N THR A 300 -5.73 6.00 -0.58
CA THR A 300 -6.28 5.34 -1.78
C THR A 300 -6.97 4.05 -1.39
N ARG A 301 -8.21 3.86 -1.86
CA ARG A 301 -8.98 2.63 -1.73
C ARG A 301 -9.12 1.99 -3.09
N VAL A 302 -8.82 0.70 -3.16
CA VAL A 302 -8.97 -0.12 -4.37
C VAL A 302 -9.91 -1.25 -4.04
N GLU A 303 -11.00 -1.37 -4.80
CA GLU A 303 -12.04 -2.37 -4.60
C GLU A 303 -12.46 -2.95 -5.92
N LYS A 304 -12.64 -4.27 -5.98
CA LYS A 304 -13.18 -4.98 -7.14
C LYS A 304 -14.05 -6.13 -6.69
N THR A 305 -15.20 -6.25 -7.35
CA THR A 305 -16.10 -7.40 -7.20
C THR A 305 -15.87 -8.36 -8.36
N PHE A 306 -15.61 -9.62 -8.03
CA PHE A 306 -15.49 -10.72 -8.96
C PHE A 306 -16.74 -11.59 -8.81
N TYR A 307 -17.49 -11.69 -9.90
CA TYR A 307 -18.68 -12.54 -9.96
C TYR A 307 -18.31 -13.91 -10.52
N PHE A 308 -18.99 -14.95 -10.07
CA PHE A 308 -18.86 -16.29 -10.62
C PHE A 308 -20.24 -16.94 -10.77
N ASP A 309 -20.35 -17.81 -11.78
CA ASP A 309 -21.56 -18.53 -12.11
C ASP A 309 -21.36 -20.02 -11.79
N ILE A 310 -22.16 -20.54 -10.88
CA ILE A 310 -22.10 -21.95 -10.49
C ILE A 310 -22.70 -22.88 -11.55
N THR A 311 -23.52 -22.35 -12.45
CA THR A 311 -24.22 -23.15 -13.46
C THR A 311 -23.28 -23.67 -14.53
N SER A 312 -22.16 -22.99 -14.77
CA SER A 312 -21.20 -23.34 -15.83
C SER A 312 -20.61 -24.74 -15.72
N ASN A 313 -20.46 -25.27 -14.50
CA ASN A 313 -19.88 -26.57 -14.20
C ASN A 313 -20.87 -27.57 -13.59
N MET A 314 -22.12 -27.16 -13.37
CA MET A 314 -23.15 -28.07 -12.87
C MET A 314 -23.58 -29.05 -13.97
N VAL A 315 -23.74 -30.31 -13.58
CA VAL A 315 -24.23 -31.38 -14.45
C VAL A 315 -25.35 -32.07 -13.72
N GLN A 316 -26.52 -32.04 -14.31
CA GLN A 316 -27.67 -32.80 -13.81
C GLN A 316 -28.52 -33.27 -14.97
N ALA A 317 -28.71 -34.59 -15.07
CA ALA A 317 -29.66 -35.21 -15.97
C ALA A 317 -30.84 -35.78 -15.18
N PHE A 318 -32.05 -35.56 -15.62
CA PHE A 318 -33.27 -36.08 -15.00
C PHE A 318 -34.18 -36.74 -16.07
N VAL A 319 -35.00 -37.70 -15.61
CA VAL A 319 -35.95 -38.39 -16.51
C VAL A 319 -37.12 -37.46 -16.86
N ARG A 320 -37.50 -37.48 -18.16
CA ARG A 320 -38.57 -36.64 -18.67
C ARG A 320 -39.59 -37.54 -19.44
N GLY A 321 -40.84 -37.53 -19.03
CA GLY A 321 -41.90 -38.35 -19.61
C GLY A 321 -41.77 -39.83 -19.21
N ASP A 322 -42.46 -40.67 -19.91
CA ASP A 322 -42.54 -42.10 -19.61
C ASP A 322 -41.27 -42.81 -20.08
N ILE A 323 -40.88 -43.87 -19.39
CA ILE A 323 -39.82 -44.79 -19.78
C ILE A 323 -40.45 -45.88 -20.67
N ILE A 324 -39.87 -46.09 -21.85
CA ILE A 324 -40.39 -47.08 -22.79
C ILE A 324 -39.47 -48.29 -22.80
N MET A 325 -40.04 -49.48 -22.60
CA MET A 325 -39.34 -50.75 -22.67
C MET A 325 -40.03 -51.67 -23.66
N LYS A 326 -39.27 -52.18 -24.62
CA LYS A 326 -39.78 -53.10 -25.64
C LYS A 326 -39.00 -54.38 -25.65
N ALA A 327 -39.67 -55.51 -25.62
CA ALA A 327 -39.04 -56.81 -25.70
C ALA A 327 -38.37 -57.00 -27.07
N LEU A 328 -37.08 -57.39 -27.05
CA LEU A 328 -36.34 -57.81 -28.23
C LEU A 328 -36.23 -59.33 -28.33
N ASP A 329 -36.13 -59.98 -27.16
CA ASP A 329 -36.18 -61.45 -27.04
C ASP A 329 -36.98 -61.75 -25.78
N LYS A 330 -38.04 -62.57 -25.96
CA LYS A 330 -38.92 -63.07 -24.89
C LYS A 330 -39.42 -64.51 -25.15
N ASP A 331 -39.64 -65.22 -24.08
CA ASP A 331 -40.34 -66.49 -24.04
C ASP A 331 -41.66 -66.38 -23.27
N ALA A 332 -42.31 -67.47 -22.94
CA ALA A 332 -43.58 -67.47 -22.21
C ALA A 332 -43.52 -66.91 -20.79
N ASP A 333 -42.37 -67.00 -20.14
CA ASP A 333 -42.17 -66.68 -18.71
C ASP A 333 -41.26 -65.46 -18.50
N ASN A 334 -40.44 -65.08 -19.53
CA ASN A 334 -39.39 -64.07 -19.32
C ASN A 334 -39.20 -63.15 -20.54
N VAL A 335 -38.78 -61.92 -20.29
CA VAL A 335 -38.11 -61.07 -21.24
C VAL A 335 -36.62 -61.20 -21.01
N ASN A 336 -35.86 -61.72 -22.00
CA ASN A 336 -34.41 -61.98 -21.85
C ASN A 336 -33.58 -60.77 -22.32
N THR A 337 -34.07 -60.04 -23.32
CA THR A 337 -33.43 -58.83 -23.80
C THR A 337 -34.52 -57.80 -24.13
N PHE A 338 -34.30 -56.57 -23.74
CA PHE A 338 -35.22 -55.47 -24.04
C PHE A 338 -34.50 -54.21 -24.49
N LYS A 339 -35.21 -53.40 -25.27
CA LYS A 339 -34.80 -52.04 -25.58
C LYS A 339 -35.35 -51.12 -24.50
N LEU A 340 -34.45 -50.33 -23.87
CA LEU A 340 -34.79 -49.26 -22.93
C LEU A 340 -34.70 -47.95 -23.71
N ASP A 341 -35.73 -47.12 -23.70
CA ASP A 341 -35.79 -45.80 -24.29
C ASP A 341 -36.21 -44.78 -23.21
N MET A 342 -35.32 -43.89 -22.91
CA MET A 342 -35.50 -42.86 -21.84
C MET A 342 -35.22 -41.49 -22.43
N THR A 343 -36.12 -40.57 -22.18
CA THR A 343 -35.88 -39.16 -22.46
C THR A 343 -35.26 -38.52 -21.25
N LEU A 344 -34.08 -37.93 -21.40
CA LEU A 344 -33.36 -37.19 -20.37
C LEU A 344 -33.45 -35.70 -20.64
N GLY A 345 -33.67 -34.91 -19.61
CA GLY A 345 -33.58 -33.45 -19.63
C GLY A 345 -32.33 -32.98 -18.90
N SER A 346 -31.71 -31.88 -19.34
CA SER A 346 -30.68 -31.17 -18.62
C SER A 346 -30.93 -29.66 -18.69
N LYS A 347 -30.70 -28.97 -17.55
CA LYS A 347 -30.78 -27.51 -17.43
C LYS A 347 -29.47 -26.81 -17.71
N TYR A 348 -28.34 -27.53 -17.60
CA TYR A 348 -27.01 -26.99 -17.52
C TYR A 348 -26.26 -27.14 -18.85
N ASP A 349 -25.41 -26.15 -19.14
CA ASP A 349 -24.66 -26.11 -20.41
C ASP A 349 -23.48 -27.09 -20.47
N ALA A 350 -23.04 -27.61 -19.30
CA ALA A 350 -21.90 -28.54 -19.29
C ALA A 350 -22.23 -29.91 -19.87
N PRO A 351 -21.44 -30.44 -20.82
CA PRO A 351 -21.61 -31.80 -21.37
C PRO A 351 -21.43 -32.87 -20.30
N PHE A 352 -22.20 -33.97 -20.43
CA PHE A 352 -22.16 -35.08 -19.46
C PHE A 352 -22.17 -36.43 -20.14
N ILE A 353 -21.73 -37.44 -19.41
CA ILE A 353 -21.73 -38.86 -19.84
C ILE A 353 -22.64 -39.60 -18.86
N VAL A 354 -23.62 -40.33 -19.40
CA VAL A 354 -24.36 -41.34 -18.63
C VAL A 354 -23.51 -42.60 -18.55
N ASP A 355 -23.16 -43.00 -17.34
CA ASP A 355 -22.23 -44.12 -17.08
C ASP A 355 -22.96 -45.36 -16.62
N LYS A 356 -23.96 -45.20 -15.74
CA LYS A 356 -24.70 -46.33 -15.11
C LYS A 356 -26.15 -45.97 -14.87
N ILE A 357 -27.04 -46.92 -15.00
CA ILE A 357 -28.44 -46.82 -14.61
C ILE A 357 -28.82 -48.02 -13.74
N VAL A 358 -29.56 -47.77 -12.66
CA VAL A 358 -30.18 -48.80 -11.82
C VAL A 358 -31.70 -48.60 -11.87
N LEU A 359 -32.44 -49.59 -12.29
CA LEU A 359 -33.88 -49.60 -12.31
C LEU A 359 -34.41 -50.57 -11.23
N LYS A 360 -35.45 -50.18 -10.52
CA LYS A 360 -36.03 -50.94 -9.40
C LYS A 360 -37.55 -51.07 -9.57
N TRP A 361 -38.05 -52.27 -9.67
CA TRP A 361 -39.46 -52.60 -9.50
C TRP A 361 -39.72 -53.17 -8.10
N SER A 362 -40.93 -52.99 -7.61
CA SER A 362 -41.29 -53.45 -6.28
C SER A 362 -41.14 -54.95 -6.05
N ASN A 363 -41.23 -55.77 -7.12
CA ASN A 363 -41.27 -57.24 -6.99
C ASN A 363 -40.14 -57.94 -7.79
N LEU A 364 -39.18 -57.18 -8.36
CA LEU A 364 -38.08 -57.72 -9.13
C LEU A 364 -36.73 -57.33 -8.59
N PRO A 365 -35.68 -58.15 -8.82
CA PRO A 365 -34.33 -57.69 -8.58
C PRO A 365 -34.00 -56.43 -9.34
N PRO A 366 -33.17 -55.52 -8.81
CA PRO A 366 -32.75 -54.32 -9.54
C PRO A 366 -32.03 -54.70 -10.83
N VAL A 367 -32.45 -54.04 -11.93
CA VAL A 367 -31.74 -54.12 -13.22
C VAL A 367 -30.65 -53.07 -13.19
N THR A 368 -29.40 -53.50 -13.32
CA THR A 368 -28.24 -52.63 -13.31
C THR A 368 -27.54 -52.64 -14.67
N ILE A 369 -27.50 -51.49 -15.31
CA ILE A 369 -26.85 -51.29 -16.60
C ILE A 369 -25.57 -50.46 -16.36
N ASN A 370 -24.41 -51.09 -16.50
CA ASN A 370 -23.10 -50.47 -16.28
C ASN A 370 -22.41 -50.15 -17.62
N ASN A 371 -21.38 -49.29 -17.54
CA ASN A 371 -20.50 -48.95 -18.67
C ASN A 371 -21.23 -48.42 -19.90
N ILE A 372 -22.27 -47.63 -19.71
CA ILE A 372 -23.08 -47.04 -20.79
C ILE A 372 -22.23 -46.09 -21.62
N ASN A 373 -21.44 -45.24 -21.01
CA ASN A 373 -20.49 -44.29 -21.60
C ASN A 373 -21.09 -43.45 -22.76
N GLN A 374 -22.39 -43.15 -22.69
CA GLN A 374 -23.06 -42.32 -23.69
C GLN A 374 -22.95 -40.85 -23.31
N GLU A 375 -22.35 -40.08 -24.24
CA GLU A 375 -22.16 -38.65 -24.08
C GLU A 375 -23.35 -37.84 -24.61
N PHE A 376 -23.68 -36.75 -23.88
CA PHE A 376 -24.71 -35.80 -24.26
C PHE A 376 -24.17 -34.37 -24.18
N ALA A 377 -24.63 -33.52 -25.12
CA ALA A 377 -24.49 -32.08 -24.99
C ALA A 377 -25.21 -31.59 -23.73
N GLY A 378 -24.80 -30.47 -23.14
CA GLY A 378 -25.33 -30.03 -21.85
C GLY A 378 -26.83 -29.79 -21.82
N LYS A 379 -27.27 -28.55 -22.00
CA LYS A 379 -28.67 -28.13 -21.91
C LYS A 379 -29.55 -28.73 -23.03
N GLY A 380 -30.75 -29.19 -22.66
CA GLY A 380 -31.75 -29.64 -23.63
C GLY A 380 -32.38 -30.98 -23.27
N THR A 381 -33.03 -31.60 -24.30
CA THR A 381 -33.66 -32.88 -24.19
C THR A 381 -32.87 -33.91 -25.02
N HIS A 382 -32.58 -35.05 -24.43
CA HIS A 382 -31.70 -36.06 -25.00
C HIS A 382 -32.38 -37.43 -24.94
N ASN A 383 -32.22 -38.27 -25.97
CA ASN A 383 -32.73 -39.60 -25.95
C ASN A 383 -31.62 -40.61 -25.66
N LEU A 384 -31.82 -41.39 -24.61
CA LEU A 384 -30.97 -42.49 -24.21
C LEU A 384 -31.63 -43.80 -24.63
N ILE A 385 -31.05 -44.48 -25.61
CA ILE A 385 -31.54 -45.74 -26.13
C ILE A 385 -30.52 -46.84 -25.87
N LEU A 386 -30.90 -47.88 -25.13
CA LEU A 386 -30.01 -48.97 -24.77
C LEU A 386 -30.65 -50.33 -25.09
N THR A 387 -29.83 -51.29 -25.48
CA THR A 387 -30.20 -52.70 -25.48
C THR A 387 -29.70 -53.34 -24.22
N VAL A 388 -30.61 -53.91 -23.46
CA VAL A 388 -30.34 -54.46 -22.12
C VAL A 388 -30.49 -55.98 -22.14
N ASN A 389 -29.41 -56.70 -21.91
CA ASN A 389 -29.36 -58.13 -21.81
C ASN A 389 -29.50 -58.57 -20.38
N GLN A 390 -30.71 -58.43 -19.82
CA GLN A 390 -31.01 -58.85 -18.43
C GLN A 390 -32.42 -59.41 -18.38
N GLN A 391 -32.56 -60.56 -17.76
CA GLN A 391 -33.82 -61.27 -17.68
C GLN A 391 -34.82 -60.63 -16.73
N ILE A 392 -36.05 -60.44 -17.16
CA ILE A 392 -37.21 -59.93 -16.40
C ILE A 392 -38.25 -61.09 -16.34
N ASP A 393 -38.63 -61.51 -15.13
CA ASP A 393 -39.66 -62.52 -14.86
C ASP A 393 -41.05 -61.90 -15.05
N LEU A 394 -41.78 -62.34 -16.11
CA LEU A 394 -43.10 -61.80 -16.43
C LEU A 394 -44.16 -62.15 -15.42
N LYS A 395 -44.01 -63.23 -14.68
CA LYS A 395 -44.97 -63.63 -13.65
C LYS A 395 -44.96 -62.66 -12.47
N LYS A 396 -43.85 -61.95 -12.27
CA LYS A 396 -43.69 -60.96 -11.20
C LYS A 396 -44.03 -59.52 -11.62
N THR A 397 -44.14 -59.26 -12.94
CA THR A 397 -44.47 -57.93 -13.48
C THR A 397 -45.97 -57.68 -13.69
N SER A 398 -46.81 -58.73 -13.61
CA SER A 398 -48.24 -58.63 -13.89
C SER A 398 -48.98 -57.93 -12.71
N SER A 399 -49.10 -56.62 -12.79
CA SER A 399 -50.03 -55.85 -11.96
C SER A 399 -51.07 -55.18 -12.84
N LYS A 400 -52.32 -55.10 -12.35
CA LYS A 400 -53.43 -54.43 -13.01
C LYS A 400 -53.31 -52.92 -13.11
N ASN A 401 -52.26 -52.33 -12.54
CA ASN A 401 -51.98 -50.91 -12.57
C ASN A 401 -50.80 -50.63 -13.53
N LYS A 402 -50.79 -49.44 -14.17
CA LYS A 402 -49.64 -49.02 -14.95
C LYS A 402 -48.35 -49.22 -14.16
N PRO A 403 -47.39 -49.96 -14.64
CA PRO A 403 -46.16 -50.17 -13.88
C PRO A 403 -45.41 -48.88 -13.70
N SER A 404 -44.98 -48.66 -12.50
CA SER A 404 -44.06 -47.57 -12.16
C SER A 404 -42.73 -48.10 -11.72
N ILE A 405 -41.68 -47.34 -11.91
CA ILE A 405 -40.31 -47.74 -11.59
C ILE A 405 -39.58 -46.65 -10.86
N ASP A 406 -38.82 -47.05 -9.89
CA ASP A 406 -37.82 -46.20 -9.24
C ASP A 406 -36.45 -46.43 -9.92
N GLY A 407 -35.56 -45.46 -9.81
CA GLY A 407 -34.24 -45.70 -10.36
C GLY A 407 -33.24 -44.62 -10.00
N THR A 408 -32.01 -44.89 -10.40
CA THR A 408 -30.88 -43.99 -10.25
C THR A 408 -30.08 -43.91 -11.51
N ILE A 409 -29.86 -42.72 -12.05
CA ILE A 409 -28.93 -42.43 -13.15
C ILE A 409 -27.63 -41.90 -12.55
N TYR A 410 -26.51 -42.50 -12.95
CA TYR A 410 -25.17 -41.97 -12.64
C TYR A 410 -24.61 -41.35 -13.92
N PHE A 411 -24.16 -40.11 -13.76
CA PHE A 411 -23.57 -39.37 -14.86
C PHE A 411 -22.30 -38.66 -14.43
N LYS A 412 -21.40 -38.44 -15.37
CA LYS A 412 -20.10 -37.83 -15.15
C LYS A 412 -20.00 -36.52 -15.90
N SER A 413 -19.59 -35.44 -15.18
CA SER A 413 -19.27 -34.18 -15.82
C SER A 413 -18.01 -34.30 -16.68
N LYS A 414 -18.07 -33.87 -17.94
CA LYS A 414 -16.87 -33.77 -18.79
C LYS A 414 -15.95 -32.62 -18.35
N ALA A 415 -16.51 -31.55 -17.80
CA ALA A 415 -15.74 -30.43 -17.36
C ALA A 415 -14.89 -30.72 -16.09
N THR A 416 -15.47 -31.42 -15.11
CA THR A 416 -14.82 -31.66 -13.81
C THR A 416 -14.37 -33.11 -13.59
N GLY A 417 -14.91 -34.05 -14.38
CA GLY A 417 -14.71 -35.49 -14.17
C GLY A 417 -15.48 -36.05 -12.95
N GLU A 418 -16.25 -35.21 -12.27
CA GLU A 418 -17.02 -35.59 -11.08
C GLU A 418 -18.23 -36.45 -11.45
N THR A 419 -18.53 -37.50 -10.65
CA THR A 419 -19.70 -38.36 -10.82
C THR A 419 -20.84 -37.88 -9.93
N LYS A 420 -21.98 -37.59 -10.53
CA LYS A 420 -23.24 -37.22 -9.86
C LYS A 420 -24.27 -38.34 -10.03
N ARG A 421 -25.32 -38.34 -9.22
CA ARG A 421 -26.44 -39.25 -9.32
C ARG A 421 -27.77 -38.48 -9.26
N TYR A 422 -28.75 -38.95 -10.06
CA TYR A 422 -30.13 -38.50 -10.00
C TYR A 422 -31.02 -39.67 -9.65
N ASN A 423 -31.81 -39.55 -8.60
CA ASN A 423 -32.80 -40.53 -8.21
C ASN A 423 -34.17 -40.11 -8.72
N PHE A 424 -34.91 -41.07 -9.31
CA PHE A 424 -36.30 -40.86 -9.69
C PHE A 424 -37.18 -41.94 -9.04
N TYR A 425 -38.44 -41.58 -8.79
CA TYR A 425 -39.38 -42.38 -8.04
C TYR A 425 -40.73 -42.40 -8.73
N GLY A 426 -41.41 -43.54 -8.77
CA GLY A 426 -42.77 -43.70 -9.31
C GLY A 426 -42.90 -43.28 -10.80
N GLN A 427 -41.78 -43.41 -11.57
CA GLN A 427 -41.79 -43.03 -12.98
C GLN A 427 -42.65 -44.03 -13.78
N ASN A 428 -43.54 -43.51 -14.63
CA ASN A 428 -44.34 -44.37 -15.49
C ASN A 428 -43.48 -45.16 -16.47
N VAL A 429 -43.84 -46.39 -16.73
CA VAL A 429 -43.20 -47.25 -17.67
C VAL A 429 -44.22 -47.80 -18.66
N GLU A 430 -43.92 -47.71 -19.95
CA GLU A 430 -44.66 -48.37 -21.01
C GLU A 430 -43.93 -49.61 -21.44
N THR A 431 -44.58 -50.76 -21.48
CA THR A 431 -44.04 -52.03 -21.94
C THR A 431 -44.92 -52.68 -22.99
N ASP A 432 -44.35 -53.54 -23.85
CA ASP A 432 -45.05 -54.37 -24.81
C ASP A 432 -45.16 -55.84 -24.42
N TRP A 433 -45.00 -56.07 -23.08
CA TRP A 433 -45.11 -57.43 -22.49
C TRP A 433 -45.97 -57.43 -21.24
#